data_6612174fc6cc523853258783eb640790
#
_entry.id   6612174fc6cc523853258783eb640790
#
_cell.length_a   1.000
_cell.length_b   1.000
_cell.length_c   1.000
_cell.angle_alpha   90.00
_cell.angle_beta   90.00
_cell.angle_gamma   90.00
#
_symmetry.space_group_name_H-M   'P 1'
#
loop_
_entity.id
_entity.type
_entity.pdbx_description
1 polymer ?
#
loop_
_entity_poly.entity_id
_entity_poly.type
_entity_poly.pdbx_seq_one_letter_code
_entity_poly.pdbx_strand_id
1 'polypeptide(L)'
;MKPIVLTKDNFDAETKEGLTVVDFWASWCGPCKMQAPILDELAEALTDVKFAKVNVDEQQQLAIRFRVDAIPTLCFIRDGKLVNQVVGLTTKDRLTAMINISKA
;
A
#
# COMPACT_ATOMS: atom_id res chain seq x y z
N MET A 1 -2.76 -6.46 12.68
CA MET A 1 -1.31 -6.68 12.46
C MET A 1 -0.70 -5.42 11.88
N LYS A 2 0.57 -5.20 12.11
CA LYS A 2 1.26 -4.05 11.52
C LYS A 2 1.50 -4.29 10.02
N PRO A 3 1.55 -3.21 9.21
CA PRO A 3 1.91 -3.35 7.80
C PRO A 3 3.28 -4.03 7.62
N ILE A 4 3.37 -4.86 6.60
CA ILE A 4 4.57 -5.62 6.25
C ILE A 4 5.51 -4.74 5.45
N VAL A 5 6.80 -4.76 5.76
CA VAL A 5 7.80 -4.06 4.96
C VAL A 5 8.13 -4.93 3.74
N LEU A 6 7.89 -4.37 2.54
CA LEU A 6 8.18 -5.07 1.29
C LEU A 6 9.45 -4.54 0.64
N THR A 7 10.22 -5.46 0.08
CA THR A 7 11.41 -5.17 -0.70
C THR A 7 11.28 -5.90 -2.04
N LYS A 8 12.23 -5.67 -2.96
CA LYS A 8 12.28 -6.39 -4.22
C LYS A 8 12.33 -7.92 -4.02
N ASP A 9 12.84 -8.37 -2.87
CA ASP A 9 13.04 -9.79 -2.62
C ASP A 9 11.79 -10.53 -2.16
N ASN A 10 10.87 -9.82 -1.47
CA ASN A 10 9.67 -10.46 -0.91
C ASN A 10 8.36 -9.97 -1.53
N PHE A 11 8.39 -8.95 -2.39
CA PHE A 11 7.19 -8.31 -2.91
C PHE A 11 6.24 -9.30 -3.59
N ASP A 12 6.73 -10.06 -4.55
CA ASP A 12 5.86 -10.96 -5.33
C ASP A 12 5.30 -12.08 -4.46
N ALA A 13 6.09 -12.63 -3.57
CA ALA A 13 5.62 -13.69 -2.67
C ALA A 13 4.55 -13.18 -1.71
N GLU A 14 4.73 -11.97 -1.16
CA GLU A 14 3.80 -11.41 -0.19
C GLU A 14 2.49 -10.90 -0.80
N THR A 15 2.50 -10.54 -2.09
CA THR A 15 1.30 -10.02 -2.78
C THR A 15 0.61 -11.07 -3.64
N LYS A 16 1.07 -12.31 -3.63
CA LYS A 16 0.62 -13.37 -4.52
C LYS A 16 -0.84 -13.75 -4.32
N GLU A 17 -1.33 -13.76 -3.10
CA GLU A 17 -2.68 -14.23 -2.77
C GLU A 17 -3.45 -13.18 -1.97
N GLY A 18 -4.73 -13.04 -2.32
CA GLY A 18 -5.64 -12.11 -1.64
C GLY A 18 -5.36 -10.66 -1.99
N LEU A 19 -5.97 -9.77 -1.21
CA LEU A 19 -5.81 -8.32 -1.40
C LEU A 19 -4.70 -7.80 -0.50
N THR A 20 -3.76 -7.07 -1.11
CA THR A 20 -2.72 -6.34 -0.39
C THR A 20 -2.82 -4.86 -0.74
N VAL A 21 -2.86 -4.01 0.27
CA VAL A 21 -2.77 -2.57 0.13
C VAL A 21 -1.32 -2.17 0.38
N VAL A 22 -0.66 -1.60 -0.62
CA VAL A 22 0.76 -1.25 -0.55
C VAL A 22 0.91 0.25 -0.54
N ASP A 23 1.53 0.78 0.53
CA ASP A 23 1.82 2.20 0.70
C ASP A 23 3.25 2.49 0.23
N PHE A 24 3.37 3.24 -0.87
CA PHE A 24 4.66 3.74 -1.34
C PHE A 24 4.93 5.08 -0.65
N TRP A 25 6.01 5.14 0.13
CA TRP A 25 6.30 6.27 1.02
C TRP A 25 7.79 6.60 1.06
N ALA A 26 8.11 7.72 1.69
CA ALA A 26 9.50 8.09 2.00
C ALA A 26 9.55 8.81 3.34
N SER A 27 10.69 8.74 4.01
CA SER A 27 10.87 9.33 5.34
C SER A 27 10.77 10.85 5.36
N TRP A 28 11.08 11.51 4.25
CA TRP A 28 11.03 12.97 4.13
C TRP A 28 9.66 13.51 3.71
N CYS A 29 8.70 12.65 3.48
CA CYS A 29 7.39 13.02 2.94
C CYS A 29 6.39 13.29 4.07
N GLY A 30 5.96 14.55 4.22
CA GLY A 30 5.01 14.96 5.25
C GLY A 30 3.66 14.24 5.15
N PRO A 31 2.99 14.24 3.98
CA PRO A 31 1.72 13.51 3.82
C PRO A 31 1.84 12.01 4.09
N CYS A 32 2.98 11.40 3.79
CA CYS A 32 3.22 9.98 4.10
C CYS A 32 3.17 9.72 5.61
N LYS A 33 3.66 10.65 6.41
CA LYS A 33 3.63 10.55 7.88
C LYS A 33 2.20 10.61 8.41
N MET A 34 1.33 11.35 7.73
CA MET A 34 -0.09 11.42 8.07
C MET A 34 -0.85 10.17 7.60
N GLN A 35 -0.41 9.56 6.51
CA GLN A 35 -1.02 8.34 5.99
C GLN A 35 -0.75 7.13 6.88
N ALA A 36 0.42 7.06 7.50
CA ALA A 36 0.84 5.89 8.26
C ALA A 36 -0.13 5.50 9.39
N PRO A 37 -0.59 6.42 10.26
CA PRO A 37 -1.54 6.05 11.32
C PRO A 37 -2.86 5.50 10.78
N ILE A 38 -3.33 6.02 9.65
CA ILE A 38 -4.57 5.55 9.01
C ILE A 38 -4.41 4.09 8.57
N LEU A 39 -3.27 3.78 7.97
CA LEU A 39 -2.97 2.41 7.55
C LEU A 39 -2.81 1.46 8.73
N ASP A 40 -2.13 1.91 9.79
CA ASP A 40 -1.96 1.12 11.00
C ASP A 40 -3.30 0.77 11.61
N GLU A 41 -4.21 1.75 11.68
CA GLU A 41 -5.56 1.54 12.21
C GLU A 41 -6.34 0.53 11.38
N LEU A 42 -6.30 0.66 10.04
CA LEU A 42 -6.99 -0.28 9.15
C LEU A 42 -6.37 -1.68 9.21
N ALA A 43 -5.06 -1.77 9.33
CA ALA A 43 -4.37 -3.07 9.45
C ALA A 43 -4.79 -3.82 10.71
N GLU A 44 -5.07 -3.10 11.81
CA GLU A 44 -5.59 -3.72 13.03
C GLU A 44 -7.06 -4.15 12.87
N ALA A 45 -7.87 -3.34 12.18
CA ALA A 45 -9.31 -3.57 12.07
C ALA A 45 -9.67 -4.62 11.01
N LEU A 46 -8.93 -4.66 9.88
CA LEU A 46 -9.25 -5.51 8.74
C LEU A 46 -8.24 -6.65 8.63
N THR A 47 -8.57 -7.79 9.23
CA THR A 47 -7.65 -8.94 9.29
C THR A 47 -7.64 -9.80 8.02
N ASP A 48 -8.60 -9.59 7.13
CA ASP A 48 -8.70 -10.32 5.85
C ASP A 48 -7.98 -9.61 4.70
N VAL A 49 -7.36 -8.45 4.97
CA VAL A 49 -6.61 -7.67 3.99
C VAL A 49 -5.19 -7.50 4.51
N LYS A 50 -4.22 -7.73 3.65
CA LYS A 50 -2.81 -7.51 3.98
C LYS A 50 -2.45 -6.05 3.71
N PHE A 51 -1.75 -5.42 4.65
CA PHE A 51 -1.24 -4.06 4.49
C PHE A 51 0.28 -4.11 4.45
N ALA A 52 0.86 -3.33 3.55
CA ALA A 52 2.30 -3.36 3.32
C ALA A 52 2.84 -1.97 3.00
N LYS A 53 4.15 -1.81 3.14
CA LYS A 53 4.85 -0.54 2.92
C LYS A 53 6.08 -0.77 2.05
N VAL A 54 6.29 0.16 1.11
CA VAL A 54 7.50 0.19 0.28
C VAL A 54 8.14 1.57 0.41
N ASN A 55 9.39 1.62 0.87
CA ASN A 55 10.16 2.86 0.90
C ASN A 55 10.71 3.11 -0.51
N VAL A 56 10.28 4.18 -1.16
CA VAL A 56 10.65 4.44 -2.56
C VAL A 56 12.15 4.75 -2.73
N ASP A 57 12.79 5.28 -1.70
CA ASP A 57 14.22 5.58 -1.77
C ASP A 57 15.06 4.30 -1.73
N GLU A 58 14.61 3.30 -1.00
CA GLU A 58 15.29 2.00 -0.88
C GLU A 58 14.90 1.02 -1.97
N GLN A 59 13.69 1.15 -2.51
CA GLN A 59 13.11 0.21 -3.46
C GLN A 59 12.69 0.93 -4.75
N GLN A 60 13.65 1.57 -5.41
CA GLN A 60 13.38 2.37 -6.60
C GLN A 60 12.79 1.55 -7.74
N GLN A 61 13.20 0.30 -7.90
CA GLN A 61 12.68 -0.58 -8.93
C GLN A 61 11.20 -0.87 -8.76
N LEU A 62 10.75 -1.03 -7.52
CA LEU A 62 9.32 -1.24 -7.25
C LEU A 62 8.51 0.02 -7.57
N ALA A 63 9.04 1.19 -7.24
CA ALA A 63 8.37 2.45 -7.57
C ALA A 63 8.22 2.62 -9.08
N ILE A 64 9.25 2.30 -9.85
CA ILE A 64 9.22 2.33 -11.31
C ILE A 64 8.20 1.32 -11.85
N ARG A 65 8.20 0.10 -11.34
CA ARG A 65 7.30 -0.97 -11.76
C ARG A 65 5.84 -0.57 -11.68
N PHE A 66 5.45 0.13 -10.62
CA PHE A 66 4.08 0.56 -10.40
C PHE A 66 3.82 2.00 -10.79
N ARG A 67 4.77 2.64 -11.48
CA ARG A 67 4.67 4.01 -11.99
C ARG A 67 4.31 5.01 -10.90
N VAL A 68 5.00 4.90 -9.78
CA VAL A 68 4.81 5.79 -8.66
C VAL A 68 5.59 7.08 -8.90
N ASP A 69 4.89 8.15 -9.26
CA ASP A 69 5.49 9.47 -9.55
C ASP A 69 5.37 10.43 -8.38
N ALA A 70 4.44 10.20 -7.49
CA ALA A 70 4.18 11.04 -6.33
C ALA A 70 3.87 10.15 -5.13
N ILE A 71 4.16 10.64 -3.94
CA ILE A 71 3.93 9.89 -2.70
C ILE A 71 3.13 10.72 -1.69
N PRO A 72 2.32 10.07 -0.84
CA PRO A 72 2.09 8.63 -0.84
C PRO A 72 1.27 8.18 -2.06
N THR A 73 1.53 6.97 -2.52
CA THR A 73 0.68 6.28 -3.50
C THR A 73 0.29 4.95 -2.90
N LEU A 74 -1.00 4.66 -2.92
CA LEU A 74 -1.53 3.41 -2.40
C LEU A 74 -1.93 2.52 -3.57
N CYS A 75 -1.31 1.35 -3.65
CA CYS A 75 -1.59 0.36 -4.69
C CYS A 75 -2.40 -0.77 -4.09
N PHE A 76 -3.46 -1.19 -4.78
CA PHE A 76 -4.31 -2.28 -4.38
C PHE A 76 -4.02 -3.46 -5.29
N ILE A 77 -3.40 -4.50 -4.72
CA ILE A 77 -2.92 -5.65 -5.48
C ILE A 77 -3.72 -6.87 -5.03
N ARG A 78 -4.45 -7.47 -5.97
CA ARG A 78 -5.23 -8.68 -5.72
C ARG A 78 -4.66 -9.83 -6.52
N ASP A 79 -4.28 -10.90 -5.81
CA ASP A 79 -3.72 -12.12 -6.40
C ASP A 79 -2.55 -11.81 -7.34
N GLY A 80 -1.68 -10.90 -6.90
CA GLY A 80 -0.47 -10.51 -7.63
C GLY A 80 -0.68 -9.44 -8.70
N LYS A 81 -1.90 -8.93 -8.90
CA LYS A 81 -2.20 -7.96 -9.96
C LYS A 81 -2.68 -6.64 -9.38
N LEU A 82 -2.16 -5.53 -9.92
CA LEU A 82 -2.61 -4.19 -9.58
C LEU A 82 -4.04 -4.00 -10.10
N VAL A 83 -4.99 -3.80 -9.17
CA VAL A 83 -6.40 -3.61 -9.52
C VAL A 83 -6.88 -2.19 -9.30
N ASN A 84 -6.21 -1.44 -8.43
CA ASN A 84 -6.53 -0.03 -8.15
C ASN A 84 -5.30 0.70 -7.66
N GLN A 85 -5.32 2.03 -7.80
CA GLN A 85 -4.24 2.89 -7.32
C GLN A 85 -4.82 4.25 -6.97
N VAL A 86 -4.38 4.83 -5.86
CA VAL A 86 -4.77 6.18 -5.48
C VAL A 86 -3.53 6.96 -5.06
N VAL A 87 -3.43 8.21 -5.53
CA VAL A 87 -2.28 9.08 -5.29
C VAL A 87 -2.65 10.15 -4.27
N GLY A 88 -1.76 10.38 -3.31
CA GLY A 88 -1.92 11.40 -2.29
C GLY A 88 -2.55 10.88 -1.02
N LEU A 89 -2.55 11.73 0.00
CA LEU A 89 -3.12 11.41 1.31
C LEU A 89 -4.60 11.04 1.16
N THR A 90 -4.96 9.86 1.63
CA THR A 90 -6.29 9.28 1.45
C THR A 90 -6.91 9.01 2.81
N THR A 91 -8.16 9.46 2.99
CA THR A 91 -8.89 9.30 4.25
C THR A 91 -9.20 7.84 4.53
N LYS A 92 -9.45 7.53 5.80
CA LYS A 92 -9.85 6.19 6.23
C LYS A 92 -11.12 5.72 5.49
N ASP A 93 -12.11 6.60 5.36
CA ASP A 93 -13.38 6.24 4.69
C ASP A 93 -13.17 5.94 3.23
N ARG A 94 -12.39 6.74 2.52
CA ARG A 94 -12.10 6.50 1.11
C ARG A 94 -11.30 5.22 0.93
N LEU A 95 -10.31 4.99 1.79
CA LEU A 95 -9.52 3.76 1.76
C LEU A 95 -10.40 2.53 1.95
N THR A 96 -11.29 2.58 2.92
CA THR A 96 -12.23 1.48 3.19
C THR A 96 -13.09 1.20 1.97
N ALA A 97 -13.61 2.25 1.32
CA ALA A 97 -14.39 2.09 0.09
C ALA A 97 -13.57 1.47 -1.03
N MET A 98 -12.34 1.93 -1.22
CA MET A 98 -11.43 1.38 -2.24
C MET A 98 -11.08 -0.09 -1.97
N ILE A 99 -10.88 -0.43 -0.71
CA ILE A 99 -10.62 -1.82 -0.30
C ILE A 99 -11.81 -2.70 -0.68
N ASN A 100 -13.02 -2.26 -0.36
CA ASN A 100 -14.23 -3.05 -0.66
C ASN A 100 -14.41 -3.25 -2.17
N ILE A 101 -14.15 -2.22 -2.97
CA ILE A 101 -14.18 -2.33 -4.43
C ILE A 101 -13.12 -3.31 -4.93
N SER A 102 -11.93 -3.25 -4.35
CA SER A 102 -10.78 -4.05 -4.80
C SER A 102 -10.89 -5.53 -4.44
N LYS A 103 -11.72 -5.88 -3.45
CA LYS A 103 -12.00 -7.27 -3.08
C LYS A 103 -12.85 -8.00 -4.12
N ALA A 104 -13.63 -7.26 -4.87
CA ALA A 104 -14.64 -7.84 -5.77
C ALA A 104 -14.04 -8.55 -6.98
#